data_712db07192d8f3e3c542170fdb3cdba0
#
_entry.id   712db07192d8f3e3c542170fdb3cdba0
#
_cell.length_a   1.000
_cell.length_b   1.000
_cell.length_c   1.000
_cell.angle_alpha   90.00
_cell.angle_beta   90.00
_cell.angle_gamma   90.00
#
_symmetry.space_group_name_H-M   'P 1'
#
loop_
_entity.id
_entity.type
_entity.pdbx_description
1 polymer ?
#
loop_
_entity_poly.entity_id
_entity_poly.type
_entity_poly.pdbx_seq_one_letter_code
_entity_poly.pdbx_strand_id
1 'polypeptide(L)'
;MARCVAVTESMPPGGRLHMHTQTDGEGGRRGSCWKAAPCISYSRTASTALSVSVPGYIPSYLEKDEPCVVCGDKATGYHYRCITCEGCKGFFRRTIQKNLHPAYSCKYEGCCIIDKITRNQCQLCRFKKCISVGMAMDLVLDDSKRVAKRRLIEENREKRKREEMVRTLQIRPEPNTEEWDLIKLVTEAHRHTNAQGSSWKQKRKFLSDDIGQGPMVPTSDGDKVDLEAFSEFTKIMTPAITRVVDFAKKLPMFSELPCEDQIILLKGCCMEIMSLRAAVRYDPESETLTLNGEMAVKREQLKNGGLGVVSDAIFDLGKSLAQFNLDDTEVALMQAVLLMSSDRSGLTSVEKIEQCQEAYLLAFEHYINYRKHNIPHFWPKLLMKVTDLRMIGACHASRFLHMKVECPSELFPPLFLEVFEDQEV
;
A
#
# COMPACT_ATOMS: atom_id res chain seq x y z
N MET A 1 -8.92 19.38 -28.86
CA MET A 1 -9.05 17.89 -28.77
C MET A 1 -10.42 17.39 -29.17
N ALA A 2 -10.92 17.92 -30.19
CA ALA A 2 -12.18 17.44 -30.69
C ALA A 2 -12.06 15.99 -31.15
N ARG A 3 -12.96 15.15 -30.70
CA ARG A 3 -13.23 13.78 -31.10
C ARG A 3 -12.27 12.73 -30.51
N CYS A 4 -12.80 11.96 -29.57
CA CYS A 4 -12.43 10.55 -29.43
C CYS A 4 -12.55 9.91 -30.81
N VAL A 5 -11.47 9.79 -31.55
CA VAL A 5 -11.43 9.01 -32.78
C VAL A 5 -11.34 7.56 -32.35
N ALA A 6 -12.48 6.89 -32.36
CA ALA A 6 -12.54 5.45 -32.41
C ALA A 6 -11.91 5.01 -33.73
N VAL A 7 -10.65 4.63 -33.72
CA VAL A 7 -10.04 3.90 -34.82
C VAL A 7 -10.47 2.45 -34.68
N THR A 8 -11.56 2.10 -35.35
CA THR A 8 -11.87 0.72 -35.67
C THR A 8 -10.95 0.27 -36.80
N GLU A 9 -9.84 -0.35 -36.47
CA GLU A 9 -9.08 -1.13 -37.44
C GLU A 9 -9.85 -2.40 -37.75
N SER A 10 -10.34 -2.47 -38.98
CA SER A 10 -10.93 -3.66 -39.59
C SER A 10 -9.85 -4.74 -39.76
N MET A 11 -10.04 -5.88 -39.09
CA MET A 11 -9.32 -7.11 -39.39
C MET A 11 -9.84 -7.76 -40.67
N PRO A 12 -8.97 -8.29 -41.52
CA PRO A 12 -9.37 -9.12 -42.65
C PRO A 12 -9.78 -10.53 -42.20
N PRO A 13 -10.70 -11.19 -42.90
CA PRO A 13 -11.19 -12.52 -42.55
C PRO A 13 -10.29 -13.63 -43.17
N GLY A 14 -10.04 -14.69 -42.39
CA GLY A 14 -9.72 -15.98 -42.98
C GLY A 14 -8.43 -16.64 -42.50
N GLY A 15 -8.58 -17.62 -41.64
CA GLY A 15 -7.51 -18.55 -41.28
C GLY A 15 -7.98 -19.61 -40.30
N ARG A 16 -8.72 -20.64 -40.81
CA ARG A 16 -8.96 -21.89 -40.06
C ARG A 16 -7.63 -22.61 -39.86
N LEU A 17 -7.34 -22.96 -38.61
CA LEU A 17 -6.35 -24.01 -38.32
C LEU A 17 -6.97 -25.10 -37.47
N HIS A 18 -6.80 -26.32 -37.97
CA HIS A 18 -7.31 -27.60 -37.50
C HIS A 18 -6.82 -27.95 -36.08
N MET A 19 -7.78 -28.50 -35.31
CA MET A 19 -7.46 -29.37 -34.16
C MET A 19 -6.86 -30.67 -34.68
N HIS A 20 -5.74 -31.06 -34.09
CA HIS A 20 -5.31 -32.44 -34.05
C HIS A 20 -5.32 -32.92 -32.59
N THR A 21 -6.28 -33.77 -32.31
CA THR A 21 -6.28 -34.69 -31.20
C THR A 21 -5.37 -35.88 -31.56
N GLN A 22 -4.45 -36.25 -30.69
CA GLN A 22 -3.89 -37.59 -30.63
C GLN A 22 -3.88 -38.09 -29.20
N THR A 23 -4.64 -39.11 -28.98
CA THR A 23 -4.68 -40.05 -27.87
C THR A 23 -3.62 -41.14 -28.09
N ASP A 24 -3.33 -41.82 -26.96
CA ASP A 24 -2.64 -43.13 -26.80
C ASP A 24 -1.25 -42.97 -26.14
N GLY A 25 -0.90 -43.70 -25.09
CA GLY A 25 -1.39 -44.90 -24.45
C GLY A 25 -0.32 -45.40 -23.50
N GLU A 26 -0.80 -45.96 -22.41
CA GLU A 26 -0.24 -47.08 -21.62
C GLU A 26 1.24 -47.12 -21.13
N GLY A 27 1.39 -47.32 -19.85
CA GLY A 27 2.10 -48.49 -19.32
C GLY A 27 3.37 -48.22 -18.50
N GLY A 28 3.37 -48.54 -17.22
CA GLY A 28 4.62 -48.84 -16.53
C GLY A 28 4.65 -48.65 -15.01
N ARG A 29 4.25 -49.68 -14.28
CA ARG A 29 4.46 -49.83 -12.82
C ARG A 29 5.95 -50.03 -12.49
N ARG A 30 6.28 -49.64 -11.26
CA ARG A 30 7.31 -50.10 -10.28
C ARG A 30 8.16 -48.89 -9.83
N GLY A 31 8.47 -48.69 -8.59
CA GLY A 31 8.63 -49.44 -7.39
C GLY A 31 9.33 -48.56 -6.38
N SER A 32 8.89 -48.70 -5.17
CA SER A 32 9.46 -48.29 -3.90
C SER A 32 10.90 -47.82 -3.82
N CYS A 33 11.14 -46.69 -3.14
CA CYS A 33 12.25 -46.62 -2.21
C CYS A 33 12.01 -45.51 -1.17
N TRP A 34 11.73 -45.92 0.04
CA TRP A 34 11.71 -45.08 1.25
C TRP A 34 13.18 -44.82 1.63
N LYS A 35 13.63 -43.57 1.61
CA LYS A 35 14.83 -43.16 2.30
C LYS A 35 14.43 -42.22 3.47
N ALA A 36 14.79 -42.67 4.65
CA ALA A 36 14.62 -42.00 5.91
C ALA A 36 15.37 -40.67 5.94
N ALA A 37 14.71 -39.64 6.43
CA ALA A 37 15.32 -38.37 6.81
C ALA A 37 15.78 -38.43 8.28
N PRO A 38 16.87 -37.75 8.67
CA PRO A 38 17.49 -37.90 9.99
C PRO A 38 16.70 -37.19 11.08
N CYS A 39 16.65 -37.83 12.24
CA CYS A 39 16.12 -37.31 13.49
C CYS A 39 16.88 -36.06 13.93
N ILE A 40 16.20 -34.94 13.97
CA ILE A 40 16.65 -33.73 14.69
C ILE A 40 16.11 -33.84 16.12
N SER A 41 17.01 -34.00 17.07
CA SER A 41 16.74 -33.98 18.50
C SER A 41 16.36 -32.56 18.92
N TYR A 42 15.06 -32.37 19.20
CA TYR A 42 14.59 -31.14 19.85
C TYR A 42 14.73 -31.27 21.36
N SER A 43 15.58 -30.43 21.93
CA SER A 43 15.66 -30.23 23.39
C SER A 43 14.34 -29.61 23.87
N ARG A 44 13.71 -30.31 24.82
CA ARG A 44 12.50 -29.85 25.52
C ARG A 44 12.82 -28.64 26.38
N THR A 45 12.56 -27.43 25.89
CA THR A 45 12.28 -26.30 26.77
C THR A 45 10.78 -26.30 27.06
N ALA A 46 10.45 -26.40 28.33
CA ALA A 46 9.09 -26.43 28.82
C ALA A 46 8.35 -25.13 28.51
N SER A 47 7.62 -25.12 27.41
CA SER A 47 6.67 -24.05 27.06
C SER A 47 5.37 -24.37 27.78
N THR A 48 5.06 -23.64 28.85
CA THR A 48 3.75 -23.65 29.51
C THR A 48 2.69 -23.11 28.56
N ALA A 49 2.12 -23.99 27.75
CA ALA A 49 0.99 -23.68 26.90
C ALA A 49 -0.23 -23.34 27.76
N LEU A 50 -0.65 -22.10 27.75
CA LEU A 50 -1.91 -21.62 28.30
C LEU A 50 -3.06 -22.15 27.43
N SER A 51 -3.79 -23.14 27.96
CA SER A 51 -4.97 -23.68 27.30
C SER A 51 -6.11 -22.65 27.31
N VAL A 52 -6.33 -22.02 26.17
CA VAL A 52 -7.61 -21.38 25.85
C VAL A 52 -8.58 -22.53 25.58
N SER A 53 -9.62 -22.69 26.39
CA SER A 53 -10.65 -23.70 26.15
C SER A 53 -11.51 -23.29 24.94
N VAL A 54 -11.12 -23.75 23.77
CA VAL A 54 -11.96 -23.73 22.58
C VAL A 54 -12.95 -24.89 22.72
N PRO A 55 -14.25 -24.70 22.51
CA PRO A 55 -15.21 -25.79 22.51
C PRO A 55 -14.78 -26.87 21.50
N GLY A 56 -14.50 -28.08 21.97
CA GLY A 56 -14.10 -29.22 21.13
C GLY A 56 -12.61 -29.56 21.11
N TYR A 57 -11.72 -28.75 21.74
CA TYR A 57 -10.30 -29.10 21.83
C TYR A 57 -10.06 -30.22 22.86
N ILE A 58 -9.56 -31.37 22.40
CA ILE A 58 -9.09 -32.47 23.25
C ILE A 58 -7.56 -32.33 23.33
N PRO A 59 -6.99 -32.20 24.56
CA PRO A 59 -5.54 -32.16 24.73
C PRO A 59 -4.86 -33.41 24.16
N SER A 60 -3.69 -33.31 23.59
CA SER A 60 -2.96 -34.40 22.92
C SER A 60 -2.57 -35.54 23.84
N TYR A 61 -2.63 -35.34 25.14
CA TYR A 61 -2.34 -36.34 26.16
C TYR A 61 -3.59 -37.09 26.69
N LEU A 62 -4.78 -36.74 26.21
CA LEU A 62 -6.05 -37.35 26.61
C LEU A 62 -6.56 -38.19 25.45
N GLU A 63 -6.87 -39.45 25.72
CA GLU A 63 -7.50 -40.33 24.74
C GLU A 63 -8.96 -39.91 24.49
N LYS A 64 -9.42 -40.22 23.29
CA LYS A 64 -10.80 -39.92 22.91
C LYS A 64 -11.71 -40.76 23.79
N ASP A 65 -12.60 -40.08 24.55
CA ASP A 65 -13.57 -40.69 25.48
C ASP A 65 -13.02 -41.28 26.76
N GLU A 66 -11.81 -40.88 27.19
CA GLU A 66 -11.23 -41.31 28.48
C GLU A 66 -12.15 -40.95 29.66
N PRO A 67 -12.43 -41.90 30.58
CA PRO A 67 -13.36 -41.69 31.67
C PRO A 67 -12.72 -40.94 32.84
N CYS A 68 -13.52 -40.12 33.52
CA CYS A 68 -13.14 -39.50 34.79
C CYS A 68 -12.89 -40.57 35.87
N VAL A 69 -11.70 -40.58 36.45
CA VAL A 69 -11.31 -41.58 37.50
C VAL A 69 -12.16 -41.48 38.76
N VAL A 70 -12.89 -40.40 38.98
CA VAL A 70 -13.78 -40.21 40.14
C VAL A 70 -15.18 -40.75 39.88
N CYS A 71 -15.80 -40.41 38.73
CA CYS A 71 -17.21 -40.68 38.49
C CYS A 71 -17.53 -41.36 37.15
N GLY A 72 -16.54 -41.74 36.34
CA GLY A 72 -16.76 -42.41 35.06
C GLY A 72 -17.36 -41.54 33.95
N ASP A 73 -17.69 -40.23 34.19
CA ASP A 73 -18.15 -39.31 33.15
C ASP A 73 -17.01 -38.95 32.21
N LYS A 74 -17.29 -38.43 31.03
CA LYS A 74 -16.27 -38.05 30.07
C LYS A 74 -15.29 -37.04 30.70
N ALA A 75 -13.99 -37.37 30.69
CA ALA A 75 -12.96 -36.51 31.23
C ALA A 75 -12.70 -35.30 30.29
N THR A 76 -12.28 -34.17 30.87
CA THR A 76 -11.95 -32.95 30.13
C THR A 76 -10.46 -32.62 30.18
N GLY A 77 -9.69 -33.39 30.95
CA GLY A 77 -8.26 -33.24 31.04
C GLY A 77 -7.68 -33.61 32.40
N TYR A 78 -6.37 -33.34 32.56
CA TYR A 78 -5.60 -33.62 33.76
C TYR A 78 -5.75 -32.49 34.79
N HIS A 79 -6.45 -32.77 35.89
CA HIS A 79 -6.75 -31.77 36.91
C HIS A 79 -6.34 -32.26 38.30
N TYR A 80 -5.55 -31.48 39.00
CA TYR A 80 -5.11 -31.80 40.36
C TYR A 80 -4.47 -33.20 40.48
N ARG A 81 -3.59 -33.56 39.53
CA ARG A 81 -2.92 -34.87 39.36
C ARG A 81 -3.77 -36.01 38.81
N CYS A 82 -5.03 -35.79 38.46
CA CYS A 82 -5.91 -36.86 37.98
C CYS A 82 -6.67 -36.47 36.72
N ILE A 83 -6.96 -37.46 35.86
CA ILE A 83 -7.83 -37.28 34.69
C ILE A 83 -9.27 -37.23 35.18
N THR A 84 -9.91 -36.07 35.06
CA THR A 84 -11.24 -35.84 35.62
C THR A 84 -12.12 -35.00 34.71
N CYS A 85 -13.45 -35.12 34.89
CA CYS A 85 -14.44 -34.27 34.27
C CYS A 85 -14.51 -32.89 34.95
N GLU A 86 -15.07 -31.87 34.27
CA GLU A 86 -15.27 -30.53 34.84
C GLU A 86 -16.07 -30.54 36.14
N GLY A 87 -17.05 -31.46 36.25
CA GLY A 87 -17.88 -31.59 37.43
C GLY A 87 -17.08 -32.03 38.70
N CYS A 88 -16.13 -32.96 38.53
CA CYS A 88 -15.29 -33.42 39.65
C CYS A 88 -14.14 -32.41 39.91
N LYS A 89 -13.53 -31.85 38.92
CA LYS A 89 -12.60 -30.73 39.03
C LYS A 89 -13.20 -29.55 39.80
N GLY A 90 -14.38 -29.10 39.37
CA GLY A 90 -15.08 -27.97 39.99
C GLY A 90 -15.52 -28.24 41.42
N PHE A 91 -16.02 -29.47 41.73
CA PHE A 91 -16.38 -29.91 43.06
C PHE A 91 -15.16 -29.88 43.98
N PHE A 92 -14.08 -30.55 43.62
CA PHE A 92 -12.85 -30.62 44.41
C PHE A 92 -12.29 -29.23 44.70
N ARG A 93 -12.18 -28.37 43.69
CA ARG A 93 -11.73 -26.99 43.87
C ARG A 93 -12.56 -26.24 44.92
N ARG A 94 -13.90 -26.22 44.76
CA ARG A 94 -14.79 -25.49 45.70
C ARG A 94 -14.71 -26.03 47.10
N THR A 95 -14.61 -27.36 47.26
CA THR A 95 -14.49 -28.02 48.54
C THR A 95 -13.23 -27.57 49.29
N ILE A 96 -12.09 -27.48 48.61
CA ILE A 96 -10.83 -27.05 49.23
C ILE A 96 -10.84 -25.53 49.48
N GLN A 97 -11.18 -24.71 48.44
CA GLN A 97 -11.15 -23.25 48.56
C GLN A 97 -12.05 -22.70 49.67
N LYS A 98 -13.20 -23.33 49.89
CA LYS A 98 -14.16 -22.94 50.93
C LYS A 98 -14.04 -23.72 52.21
N ASN A 99 -13.05 -24.59 52.34
CA ASN A 99 -12.85 -25.49 53.47
C ASN A 99 -14.13 -26.26 53.88
N LEU A 100 -14.87 -26.77 52.90
CA LEU A 100 -16.18 -27.38 53.11
C LEU A 100 -16.09 -28.84 53.59
N HIS A 101 -14.98 -29.53 53.38
CA HIS A 101 -14.82 -30.96 53.63
C HIS A 101 -15.01 -31.35 55.09
N PRO A 102 -14.68 -30.55 56.12
CA PRO A 102 -14.96 -30.90 57.51
C PRO A 102 -16.47 -30.96 57.85
N ALA A 103 -17.28 -30.17 57.12
CA ALA A 103 -18.72 -30.11 57.31
C ALA A 103 -19.50 -31.21 56.56
N TYR A 104 -18.84 -31.99 55.72
CA TYR A 104 -19.51 -33.03 54.95
C TYR A 104 -19.83 -34.24 55.83
N SER A 105 -21.06 -34.69 55.76
CA SER A 105 -21.51 -35.93 56.42
C SER A 105 -22.15 -36.87 55.42
N CYS A 106 -22.05 -38.16 55.69
CA CYS A 106 -22.72 -39.21 54.93
C CYS A 106 -23.96 -39.64 55.66
N LYS A 107 -25.08 -39.67 54.98
CA LYS A 107 -26.36 -40.18 55.54
C LYS A 107 -26.46 -41.73 55.54
N TYR A 108 -25.46 -42.39 54.96
CA TYR A 108 -25.35 -43.80 54.78
C TYR A 108 -24.06 -44.29 55.45
N GLU A 109 -23.65 -45.52 55.25
CA GLU A 109 -22.46 -46.13 55.86
C GLU A 109 -21.08 -45.65 55.38
N GLY A 110 -21.02 -44.54 54.61
CA GLY A 110 -19.75 -43.98 54.17
C GLY A 110 -19.16 -44.63 52.92
N CYS A 111 -19.88 -45.54 52.27
CA CYS A 111 -19.45 -46.32 51.11
C CYS A 111 -20.33 -46.08 49.85
N CYS A 112 -20.89 -44.85 49.68
CA CYS A 112 -21.76 -44.51 48.52
C CYS A 112 -21.04 -44.70 47.20
N ILE A 113 -21.73 -45.31 46.23
CA ILE A 113 -21.27 -45.41 44.84
C ILE A 113 -21.25 -44.03 44.23
N ILE A 114 -20.13 -43.65 43.65
CA ILE A 114 -19.94 -42.34 42.97
C ILE A 114 -19.72 -42.58 41.49
N ASP A 115 -20.78 -42.34 40.73
CA ASP A 115 -20.81 -42.36 39.27
C ASP A 115 -21.37 -41.05 38.70
N LYS A 116 -21.58 -40.97 37.40
CA LYS A 116 -22.10 -39.79 36.71
C LYS A 116 -23.46 -39.31 37.27
N ILE A 117 -24.33 -40.24 37.70
CA ILE A 117 -25.70 -39.98 38.19
C ILE A 117 -25.71 -39.64 39.66
N THR A 118 -24.98 -40.46 40.47
CA THR A 118 -25.03 -40.44 41.94
C THR A 118 -24.03 -39.46 42.59
N ARG A 119 -23.04 -38.95 41.84
CA ARG A 119 -21.94 -38.12 42.37
C ARG A 119 -22.37 -36.86 43.15
N ASN A 120 -23.60 -36.40 42.99
CA ASN A 120 -24.11 -35.22 43.69
C ASN A 120 -24.91 -35.58 44.96
N GLN A 121 -25.21 -36.85 45.18
CA GLN A 121 -26.03 -37.31 46.32
C GLN A 121 -25.24 -37.30 47.64
N CYS A 122 -23.96 -37.70 47.66
CA CYS A 122 -23.12 -37.73 48.85
C CYS A 122 -21.80 -36.95 48.62
N GLN A 123 -21.68 -35.80 49.25
CA GLN A 123 -20.49 -34.95 49.12
C GLN A 123 -19.29 -35.57 49.86
N LEU A 124 -19.50 -36.19 51.01
CA LEU A 124 -18.41 -36.85 51.77
C LEU A 124 -17.77 -37.96 50.96
N CYS A 125 -18.58 -38.89 50.44
CA CYS A 125 -18.08 -40.06 49.71
C CYS A 125 -17.41 -39.64 48.41
N ARG A 126 -17.96 -38.62 47.75
CA ARG A 126 -17.33 -38.04 46.56
C ARG A 126 -15.98 -37.40 46.86
N PHE A 127 -15.87 -36.65 47.97
CA PHE A 127 -14.60 -36.04 48.37
C PHE A 127 -13.55 -37.11 48.74
N LYS A 128 -13.95 -38.12 49.54
CA LYS A 128 -13.10 -39.26 49.89
C LYS A 128 -12.58 -39.96 48.61
N LYS A 129 -13.46 -40.18 47.62
CA LYS A 129 -13.06 -40.77 46.33
C LYS A 129 -12.09 -39.87 45.56
N CYS A 130 -12.28 -38.54 45.54
CA CYS A 130 -11.32 -37.63 44.95
C CYS A 130 -9.92 -37.75 45.55
N ILE A 131 -9.83 -37.84 46.87
CA ILE A 131 -8.55 -38.05 47.58
C ILE A 131 -7.97 -39.42 47.27
N SER A 132 -8.79 -40.50 47.36
CA SER A 132 -8.32 -41.89 47.15
C SER A 132 -7.78 -42.13 45.73
N VAL A 133 -8.29 -41.45 44.70
CA VAL A 133 -7.76 -41.52 43.32
C VAL A 133 -6.53 -40.63 43.11
N GLY A 134 -6.08 -39.87 44.12
CA GLY A 134 -4.85 -39.10 44.09
C GLY A 134 -5.00 -37.60 43.73
N MET A 135 -6.20 -37.03 43.82
CA MET A 135 -6.36 -35.60 43.64
C MET A 135 -5.65 -34.81 44.74
N ALA A 136 -4.76 -33.92 44.37
CA ALA A 136 -3.86 -33.17 45.25
C ALA A 136 -4.46 -31.83 45.69
N MET A 137 -4.63 -31.66 47.03
CA MET A 137 -5.20 -30.44 47.61
C MET A 137 -4.27 -29.23 47.51
N ASP A 138 -2.95 -29.46 47.56
CA ASP A 138 -1.90 -28.43 47.43
C ASP A 138 -1.88 -27.73 46.06
N LEU A 139 -2.45 -28.36 45.06
CA LEU A 139 -2.58 -27.76 43.73
C LEU A 139 -3.80 -26.84 43.56
N VAL A 140 -4.66 -26.74 44.56
CA VAL A 140 -5.80 -25.84 44.57
C VAL A 140 -5.36 -24.49 45.10
N LEU A 141 -5.18 -23.52 44.19
CA LEU A 141 -4.82 -22.15 44.55
C LEU A 141 -5.94 -21.48 45.33
N ASP A 142 -5.58 -20.76 46.39
CA ASP A 142 -6.51 -19.85 47.05
C ASP A 142 -7.00 -18.73 46.09
N ASP A 143 -8.06 -18.04 46.48
CA ASP A 143 -8.69 -17.05 45.63
C ASP A 143 -7.77 -15.85 45.35
N SER A 144 -6.93 -15.44 46.29
CA SER A 144 -6.01 -14.32 46.13
C SER A 144 -4.92 -14.65 45.09
N LYS A 145 -4.30 -15.82 45.20
CA LYS A 145 -3.29 -16.30 44.22
C LYS A 145 -3.89 -16.53 42.85
N ARG A 146 -5.16 -16.96 42.76
CA ARG A 146 -5.89 -17.14 41.53
C ARG A 146 -6.15 -15.81 40.83
N VAL A 147 -6.60 -14.79 41.55
CA VAL A 147 -6.83 -13.44 41.04
C VAL A 147 -5.51 -12.82 40.58
N ALA A 148 -4.46 -12.91 41.40
CA ALA A 148 -3.14 -12.40 41.02
C ALA A 148 -2.60 -13.08 39.76
N LYS A 149 -2.76 -14.41 39.61
CA LYS A 149 -2.37 -15.14 38.41
C LYS A 149 -3.15 -14.68 37.16
N ARG A 150 -4.47 -14.45 37.29
CA ARG A 150 -5.28 -13.93 36.19
C ARG A 150 -4.83 -12.55 35.75
N ARG A 151 -4.59 -11.65 36.73
CA ARG A 151 -4.11 -10.32 36.46
C ARG A 151 -2.78 -10.35 35.71
N LEU A 152 -1.83 -11.13 36.16
CA LEU A 152 -0.53 -11.30 35.50
C LEU A 152 -0.67 -11.82 34.06
N ILE A 153 -1.58 -12.76 33.82
CA ILE A 153 -1.86 -13.30 32.48
C ILE A 153 -2.41 -12.20 31.56
N GLU A 154 -3.34 -11.40 32.07
CA GLU A 154 -3.93 -10.31 31.28
C GLU A 154 -2.89 -9.21 30.99
N GLU A 155 -2.11 -8.80 31.98
CA GLU A 155 -1.01 -7.85 31.81
C GLU A 155 -0.01 -8.30 30.75
N ASN A 156 0.39 -9.58 30.77
CA ASN A 156 1.29 -10.16 29.78
C ASN A 156 0.64 -10.23 28.39
N ARG A 157 -0.66 -10.48 28.30
CA ARG A 157 -1.40 -10.47 27.03
C ARG A 157 -1.46 -9.08 26.42
N GLU A 158 -1.74 -8.08 27.24
CA GLU A 158 -1.74 -6.69 26.78
C GLU A 158 -0.36 -6.20 26.39
N LYS A 159 0.68 -6.60 27.14
CA LYS A 159 2.06 -6.29 26.79
C LYS A 159 2.43 -6.86 25.42
N ARG A 160 2.10 -8.14 25.15
CA ARG A 160 2.34 -8.77 23.84
C ARG A 160 1.59 -8.07 22.72
N LYS A 161 0.33 -7.67 22.95
CA LYS A 161 -0.44 -6.91 21.95
C LYS A 161 0.22 -5.58 21.62
N ARG A 162 0.71 -4.87 22.65
CA ARG A 162 1.44 -3.60 22.44
C ARG A 162 2.75 -3.81 21.68
N GLU A 163 3.53 -4.80 22.06
CA GLU A 163 4.79 -5.15 21.38
C GLU A 163 4.55 -5.54 19.91
N GLU A 164 3.51 -6.31 19.63
CA GLU A 164 3.10 -6.68 18.27
C GLU A 164 2.66 -5.46 17.45
N MET A 165 1.85 -4.58 18.06
CA MET A 165 1.44 -3.33 17.41
C MET A 165 2.64 -2.45 17.07
N VAL A 166 3.58 -2.26 18.00
CA VAL A 166 4.80 -1.49 17.77
C VAL A 166 5.64 -2.13 16.66
N ARG A 167 5.77 -3.46 16.67
CA ARG A 167 6.50 -4.18 15.63
C ARG A 167 5.85 -4.00 14.26
N THR A 168 4.52 -4.08 14.19
CA THR A 168 3.78 -3.89 12.93
C THR A 168 3.94 -2.47 12.40
N LEU A 169 3.93 -1.47 13.28
CA LEU A 169 4.16 -0.06 12.89
C LEU A 169 5.60 0.22 12.42
N GLN A 170 6.57 -0.60 12.81
CA GLN A 170 7.97 -0.45 12.36
C GLN A 170 8.25 -1.16 11.03
N ILE A 171 7.39 -2.07 10.59
CA ILE A 171 7.52 -2.72 9.28
C ILE A 171 7.05 -1.72 8.21
N ARG A 172 7.98 -1.32 7.33
CA ARG A 172 7.65 -0.58 6.12
C ARG A 172 7.33 -1.58 5.01
N PRO A 173 6.06 -1.70 4.59
CA PRO A 173 5.70 -2.68 3.58
C PRO A 173 6.36 -2.35 2.24
N GLU A 174 6.80 -3.38 1.53
CA GLU A 174 7.27 -3.31 0.15
C GLU A 174 6.13 -3.72 -0.79
N PRO A 175 6.21 -3.41 -2.11
CA PRO A 175 5.12 -3.69 -3.03
C PRO A 175 4.76 -5.17 -3.09
N ASN A 176 3.48 -5.49 -3.12
CA ASN A 176 2.96 -6.82 -3.41
C ASN A 176 2.94 -7.09 -4.93
N THR A 177 2.50 -8.28 -5.36
CA THR A 177 2.51 -8.68 -6.78
C THR A 177 1.66 -7.75 -7.64
N GLU A 178 0.46 -7.39 -7.19
CA GLU A 178 -0.47 -6.51 -7.92
C GLU A 178 0.10 -5.09 -8.06
N GLU A 179 0.69 -4.59 -6.99
CA GLU A 179 1.37 -3.29 -6.99
C GLU A 179 2.59 -3.29 -7.91
N TRP A 180 3.37 -4.38 -7.95
CA TRP A 180 4.48 -4.51 -8.90
C TRP A 180 4.03 -4.48 -10.36
N ASP A 181 2.91 -5.11 -10.69
CA ASP A 181 2.36 -5.08 -12.04
C ASP A 181 1.89 -3.65 -12.41
N LEU A 182 1.25 -2.96 -11.48
CA LEU A 182 0.87 -1.55 -11.65
C LEU A 182 2.11 -0.66 -11.82
N ILE A 183 3.14 -0.84 -11.00
CA ILE A 183 4.40 -0.10 -11.06
C ILE A 183 5.09 -0.29 -12.42
N LYS A 184 5.18 -1.52 -12.93
CA LYS A 184 5.75 -1.81 -14.25
C LYS A 184 5.01 -1.10 -15.36
N LEU A 185 3.67 -1.21 -15.36
CA LEU A 185 2.81 -0.59 -16.36
C LEU A 185 3.02 0.93 -16.43
N VAL A 186 3.00 1.60 -15.27
CA VAL A 186 3.19 3.06 -15.20
C VAL A 186 4.60 3.46 -15.62
N THR A 187 5.60 2.68 -15.21
CA THR A 187 7.00 2.93 -15.60
C THR A 187 7.21 2.80 -17.10
N GLU A 188 6.63 1.78 -17.71
CA GLU A 188 6.68 1.59 -19.17
C GLU A 188 5.96 2.72 -19.92
N ALA A 189 4.77 3.10 -19.45
CA ALA A 189 4.04 4.23 -20.01
C ALA A 189 4.88 5.52 -19.98
N HIS A 190 5.57 5.80 -18.88
CA HIS A 190 6.48 6.92 -18.76
C HIS A 190 7.65 6.82 -19.74
N ARG A 191 8.35 5.68 -19.78
CA ARG A 191 9.52 5.49 -20.66
C ARG A 191 9.19 5.65 -22.13
N HIS A 192 8.05 5.12 -22.57
CA HIS A 192 7.59 5.26 -23.96
C HIS A 192 7.21 6.70 -24.35
N THR A 193 6.87 7.54 -23.38
CA THR A 193 6.41 8.92 -23.63
C THR A 193 7.40 9.96 -23.12
N ASN A 194 8.54 9.54 -22.59
CA ASN A 194 9.58 10.45 -22.10
C ASN A 194 10.59 10.75 -23.23
N ALA A 195 10.59 11.98 -23.71
CA ALA A 195 11.44 12.41 -24.82
C ALA A 195 12.93 12.19 -24.53
N GLN A 196 13.64 11.55 -25.48
CA GLN A 196 15.07 11.27 -25.43
C GLN A 196 15.52 10.30 -24.29
N GLY A 197 14.60 9.86 -23.40
CA GLY A 197 14.92 8.93 -22.33
C GLY A 197 16.15 9.33 -21.52
N SER A 198 17.02 8.37 -21.19
CA SER A 198 18.27 8.60 -20.44
C SER A 198 19.35 9.38 -21.22
N SER A 199 19.23 9.49 -22.54
CA SER A 199 20.22 10.16 -23.40
C SER A 199 19.99 11.67 -23.57
N TRP A 200 19.04 12.25 -22.84
CA TRP A 200 18.66 13.65 -22.98
C TRP A 200 19.83 14.63 -22.75
N LYS A 201 20.75 14.36 -21.82
CA LYS A 201 21.93 15.21 -21.57
C LYS A 201 22.83 15.34 -22.80
N GLN A 202 22.95 14.28 -23.58
CA GLN A 202 23.81 14.24 -24.78
C GLN A 202 23.13 14.88 -26.00
N LYS A 203 21.80 14.83 -26.05
CA LYS A 203 21.02 15.28 -27.21
C LYS A 203 20.47 16.70 -27.07
N ARG A 204 20.52 17.27 -25.88
CA ARG A 204 20.04 18.65 -25.64
C ARG A 204 20.84 19.68 -26.41
N LYS A 205 20.15 20.72 -26.84
CA LYS A 205 20.74 21.91 -27.42
C LYS A 205 20.49 23.08 -26.48
N PHE A 206 21.51 23.85 -26.18
CA PHE A 206 21.36 25.06 -25.39
C PHE A 206 20.65 26.13 -26.22
N LEU A 207 19.65 26.79 -25.64
CA LEU A 207 19.01 27.95 -26.23
C LEU A 207 20.02 29.08 -26.31
N SER A 208 20.06 29.80 -27.44
CA SER A 208 20.96 30.94 -27.62
C SER A 208 20.83 31.96 -26.49
N ASP A 209 21.94 32.45 -25.97
CA ASP A 209 21.95 33.43 -24.89
C ASP A 209 21.26 34.76 -25.25
N ASP A 210 21.11 35.07 -26.55
CA ASP A 210 20.40 36.25 -27.03
C ASP A 210 18.89 36.15 -26.85
N ILE A 211 18.34 34.92 -26.81
CA ILE A 211 16.91 34.70 -26.61
C ILE A 211 16.55 34.93 -25.13
N GLY A 212 15.54 35.76 -24.90
CA GLY A 212 15.13 36.18 -23.55
C GLY A 212 15.80 37.47 -23.08
N GLN A 213 16.61 38.13 -23.95
CA GLN A 213 17.22 39.43 -23.70
C GLN A 213 16.71 40.51 -24.64
N GLY A 214 15.72 40.20 -25.47
CA GLY A 214 15.11 41.13 -26.41
C GLY A 214 14.20 42.16 -25.76
N PRO A 215 13.54 43.00 -26.59
CA PRO A 215 12.59 43.97 -26.08
C PRO A 215 11.42 43.28 -25.37
N MET A 216 11.15 43.73 -24.13
CA MET A 216 10.10 43.20 -23.29
C MET A 216 8.79 43.93 -23.46
N VAL A 217 7.70 43.19 -23.64
CA VAL A 217 6.33 43.69 -23.62
C VAL A 217 5.78 43.63 -22.23
N PRO A 218 5.30 44.75 -21.62
CA PRO A 218 4.69 44.73 -20.30
C PRO A 218 3.36 43.99 -20.34
N THR A 219 3.06 43.23 -19.31
CA THR A 219 1.79 42.53 -19.13
C THR A 219 0.98 43.19 -17.99
N SER A 220 -0.34 42.99 -18.01
CA SER A 220 -1.29 43.62 -17.08
C SER A 220 -1.05 43.27 -15.60
N ASP A 221 -0.35 42.18 -15.31
CA ASP A 221 0.06 41.76 -13.97
C ASP A 221 1.37 42.44 -13.50
N GLY A 222 1.90 43.39 -14.24
CA GLY A 222 3.15 44.11 -13.93
C GLY A 222 4.43 43.39 -14.30
N ASP A 223 4.34 42.25 -14.96
CA ASP A 223 5.47 41.48 -15.45
C ASP A 223 5.81 41.86 -16.92
N LYS A 224 6.83 41.26 -17.49
CA LYS A 224 7.28 41.52 -18.85
C LYS A 224 7.52 40.21 -19.59
N VAL A 225 7.26 40.18 -20.89
CA VAL A 225 7.42 38.99 -21.74
C VAL A 225 8.28 39.35 -22.96
N ASP A 226 9.28 38.50 -23.25
CA ASP A 226 10.01 38.48 -24.50
C ASP A 226 9.24 37.63 -25.51
N LEU A 227 8.67 38.22 -26.54
CA LEU A 227 7.83 37.53 -27.52
C LEU A 227 8.59 36.48 -28.34
N GLU A 228 9.88 36.70 -28.62
CA GLU A 228 10.71 35.72 -29.32
C GLU A 228 10.92 34.46 -28.47
N ALA A 229 11.31 34.66 -27.22
CA ALA A 229 11.45 33.55 -26.28
C ALA A 229 10.10 32.81 -26.07
N PHE A 230 9.01 33.54 -25.92
CA PHE A 230 7.68 32.96 -25.82
C PHE A 230 7.32 32.11 -27.06
N SER A 231 7.59 32.61 -28.27
CA SER A 231 7.37 31.86 -29.49
C SER A 231 8.18 30.56 -29.56
N GLU A 232 9.44 30.57 -29.12
CA GLU A 232 10.26 29.35 -29.05
C GLU A 232 9.68 28.32 -28.06
N PHE A 233 9.22 28.78 -26.91
CA PHE A 233 8.62 27.86 -25.89
C PHE A 233 7.28 27.30 -26.34
N THR A 234 6.41 28.07 -26.96
CA THR A 234 5.12 27.58 -27.43
C THR A 234 5.26 26.53 -28.54
N LYS A 235 6.30 26.59 -29.36
CA LYS A 235 6.59 25.57 -30.39
C LYS A 235 6.84 24.20 -29.80
N ILE A 236 7.50 24.09 -28.64
CA ILE A 236 7.81 22.82 -28.00
C ILE A 236 6.72 22.34 -27.06
N MET A 237 5.78 23.20 -26.67
CA MET A 237 4.69 22.84 -25.76
C MET A 237 3.72 21.84 -26.40
N THR A 238 3.37 21.99 -27.67
CA THR A 238 2.45 21.05 -28.35
C THR A 238 2.94 19.60 -28.30
N PRO A 239 4.18 19.27 -28.72
CA PRO A 239 4.66 17.89 -28.56
C PRO A 239 4.77 17.44 -27.11
N ALA A 240 5.07 18.34 -26.17
CA ALA A 240 5.12 18.01 -24.75
C ALA A 240 3.73 17.65 -24.20
N ILE A 241 2.68 18.41 -24.55
CA ILE A 241 1.29 18.12 -24.21
C ILE A 241 0.88 16.76 -24.79
N THR A 242 1.16 16.50 -26.06
CA THR A 242 0.85 15.24 -26.73
C THR A 242 1.47 14.06 -25.98
N ARG A 243 2.70 14.16 -25.51
CA ARG A 243 3.36 13.10 -24.72
C ARG A 243 2.69 12.86 -23.38
N VAL A 244 2.15 13.90 -22.72
CA VAL A 244 1.38 13.73 -21.49
C VAL A 244 0.07 12.99 -21.77
N VAL A 245 -0.62 13.33 -22.85
CA VAL A 245 -1.84 12.63 -23.29
C VAL A 245 -1.55 11.16 -23.61
N ASP A 246 -0.46 10.89 -24.32
CA ASP A 246 -0.04 9.51 -24.65
C ASP A 246 0.32 8.71 -23.40
N PHE A 247 0.94 9.34 -22.42
CA PHE A 247 1.18 8.71 -21.11
C PHE A 247 -0.14 8.31 -20.44
N ALA A 248 -1.08 9.21 -20.32
CA ALA A 248 -2.37 8.97 -19.68
C ALA A 248 -3.16 7.83 -20.39
N LYS A 249 -3.18 7.84 -21.73
CA LYS A 249 -3.87 6.80 -22.52
C LYS A 249 -3.27 5.40 -22.36
N LYS A 250 -2.03 5.28 -21.96
CA LYS A 250 -1.39 3.98 -21.67
C LYS A 250 -1.79 3.41 -20.31
N LEU A 251 -2.48 4.18 -19.47
CA LEU A 251 -2.95 3.74 -18.17
C LEU A 251 -4.39 3.23 -18.26
N PRO A 252 -4.65 1.93 -18.05
CA PRO A 252 -5.99 1.36 -18.16
C PRO A 252 -7.02 2.06 -17.27
N MET A 253 -6.66 2.37 -16.04
CA MET A 253 -7.55 3.06 -15.09
C MET A 253 -8.02 4.42 -15.61
N PHE A 254 -7.15 5.15 -16.32
CA PHE A 254 -7.52 6.42 -16.95
C PHE A 254 -8.39 6.21 -18.20
N SER A 255 -8.04 5.24 -19.05
CA SER A 255 -8.75 4.96 -20.30
C SER A 255 -10.20 4.45 -20.09
N GLU A 256 -10.49 3.89 -18.94
CA GLU A 256 -11.83 3.43 -18.55
C GLU A 256 -12.74 4.54 -18.01
N LEU A 257 -12.22 5.74 -17.77
CA LEU A 257 -13.00 6.89 -17.32
C LEU A 257 -13.86 7.46 -18.45
N PRO A 258 -14.98 8.14 -18.14
CA PRO A 258 -15.72 8.92 -19.12
C PRO A 258 -14.82 9.95 -19.82
N CYS A 259 -15.06 10.21 -21.09
CA CYS A 259 -14.24 11.12 -21.91
C CYS A 259 -14.17 12.53 -21.31
N GLU A 260 -15.26 12.99 -20.73
CA GLU A 260 -15.36 14.29 -20.08
C GLU A 260 -14.40 14.39 -18.89
N ASP A 261 -14.37 13.36 -18.04
CA ASP A 261 -13.44 13.28 -16.90
C ASP A 261 -11.99 13.19 -17.37
N GLN A 262 -11.71 12.43 -18.45
CA GLN A 262 -10.37 12.36 -19.03
C GLN A 262 -9.86 13.74 -19.47
N ILE A 263 -10.70 14.53 -20.09
CA ILE A 263 -10.37 15.88 -20.56
C ILE A 263 -10.07 16.79 -19.36
N ILE A 264 -10.92 16.79 -18.35
CA ILE A 264 -10.72 17.59 -17.13
C ILE A 264 -9.41 17.23 -16.43
N LEU A 265 -9.15 15.95 -16.26
CA LEU A 265 -7.91 15.47 -15.62
C LEU A 265 -6.66 15.88 -16.42
N LEU A 266 -6.70 15.74 -17.74
CA LEU A 266 -5.58 16.14 -18.61
C LEU A 266 -5.34 17.65 -18.59
N LYS A 267 -6.38 18.45 -18.70
CA LYS A 267 -6.26 19.91 -18.60
C LYS A 267 -5.62 20.32 -17.27
N GLY A 268 -6.07 19.74 -16.15
CA GLY A 268 -5.58 20.06 -14.83
C GLY A 268 -4.13 19.65 -14.57
N CYS A 269 -3.68 18.50 -15.10
CA CYS A 269 -2.35 17.96 -14.79
C CYS A 269 -1.27 18.25 -15.83
N CYS A 270 -1.60 18.72 -17.04
CA CYS A 270 -0.63 18.89 -18.12
C CYS A 270 0.58 19.73 -17.70
N MET A 271 0.36 20.93 -17.16
CA MET A 271 1.46 21.81 -16.73
C MET A 271 2.24 21.20 -15.57
N GLU A 272 1.58 20.53 -14.64
CA GLU A 272 2.19 19.87 -13.49
C GLU A 272 3.16 18.77 -13.94
N ILE A 273 2.71 17.90 -14.84
CA ILE A 273 3.54 16.80 -15.38
C ILE A 273 4.68 17.31 -16.25
N MET A 274 4.43 18.29 -17.11
CA MET A 274 5.49 18.90 -17.92
C MET A 274 6.55 19.58 -17.06
N SER A 275 6.13 20.26 -15.99
CA SER A 275 7.04 20.89 -15.02
C SER A 275 7.86 19.86 -14.27
N LEU A 276 7.26 18.74 -13.86
CA LEU A 276 7.99 17.62 -13.24
C LEU A 276 9.03 17.04 -14.18
N ARG A 277 8.67 16.78 -15.44
CA ARG A 277 9.58 16.26 -16.46
C ARG A 277 10.76 17.18 -16.73
N ALA A 278 10.52 18.48 -16.72
CA ALA A 278 11.58 19.49 -16.84
C ALA A 278 12.44 19.57 -15.56
N ALA A 279 11.83 19.58 -14.40
CA ALA A 279 12.51 19.71 -13.10
C ALA A 279 13.47 18.54 -12.81
N VAL A 280 13.10 17.30 -13.16
CA VAL A 280 13.99 16.13 -13.00
C VAL A 280 15.19 16.15 -13.97
N ARG A 281 15.15 17.02 -14.96
CA ARG A 281 16.25 17.29 -15.91
C ARG A 281 17.00 18.58 -15.61
N TYR A 282 16.95 19.04 -14.37
CA TYR A 282 17.81 20.12 -13.91
C TYR A 282 19.26 19.66 -13.87
N ASP A 283 20.14 20.45 -14.48
CA ASP A 283 21.57 20.22 -14.49
C ASP A 283 22.29 21.27 -13.61
N PRO A 284 22.87 20.88 -12.47
CA PRO A 284 23.54 21.81 -11.57
C PRO A 284 24.80 22.47 -12.17
N GLU A 285 25.45 21.80 -13.13
CA GLU A 285 26.70 22.31 -13.73
C GLU A 285 26.43 23.48 -14.67
N SER A 286 25.40 23.38 -15.50
CA SER A 286 25.01 24.44 -16.43
C SER A 286 23.91 25.36 -15.91
N GLU A 287 23.33 25.03 -14.73
CA GLU A 287 22.17 25.70 -14.14
C GLU A 287 20.99 25.84 -15.09
N THR A 288 20.74 24.80 -15.91
CA THR A 288 19.68 24.75 -16.90
C THR A 288 18.65 23.67 -16.60
N LEU A 289 17.43 23.87 -17.11
CA LEU A 289 16.40 22.84 -17.28
C LEU A 289 16.42 22.38 -18.75
N THR A 290 16.12 21.10 -18.99
CA THR A 290 15.92 20.61 -20.35
C THR A 290 14.45 20.40 -20.63
N LEU A 291 13.89 21.18 -21.52
CA LEU A 291 12.50 21.11 -21.95
C LEU A 291 12.35 20.09 -23.07
N ASN A 292 11.36 19.23 -22.96
CA ASN A 292 11.03 18.18 -23.93
C ASN A 292 12.22 17.31 -24.37
N GLY A 293 13.25 17.20 -23.53
CA GLY A 293 14.47 16.44 -23.83
C GLY A 293 15.40 17.06 -24.88
N GLU A 294 15.11 18.24 -25.36
CA GLU A 294 15.79 18.87 -26.51
C GLU A 294 16.39 20.23 -26.20
N MET A 295 15.69 21.09 -25.48
CA MET A 295 16.04 22.48 -25.28
C MET A 295 16.52 22.75 -23.86
N ALA A 296 17.79 23.05 -23.67
CA ALA A 296 18.34 23.48 -22.38
C ALA A 296 18.18 24.98 -22.21
N VAL A 297 17.48 25.42 -21.17
CA VAL A 297 17.15 26.82 -20.92
C VAL A 297 17.63 27.28 -19.56
N LYS A 298 18.05 28.55 -19.47
CA LYS A 298 18.39 29.21 -18.22
C LYS A 298 17.14 29.78 -17.55
N ARG A 299 17.22 29.98 -16.22
CA ARG A 299 16.12 30.54 -15.40
C ARG A 299 15.54 31.83 -16.00
N GLU A 300 16.38 32.80 -16.35
CA GLU A 300 15.94 34.08 -16.89
C GLU A 300 15.29 33.94 -18.26
N GLN A 301 15.80 33.06 -19.12
CA GLN A 301 15.19 32.81 -20.43
C GLN A 301 13.75 32.30 -20.29
N LEU A 302 13.54 31.34 -19.40
CA LEU A 302 12.21 30.79 -19.15
C LEU A 302 11.27 31.81 -18.48
N LYS A 303 11.82 32.61 -17.57
CA LYS A 303 11.10 33.69 -16.88
C LYS A 303 10.63 34.76 -17.87
N ASN A 304 11.54 35.25 -18.67
CA ASN A 304 11.26 36.27 -19.67
C ASN A 304 10.44 35.74 -20.85
N GLY A 305 10.47 34.44 -21.10
CA GLY A 305 9.67 33.73 -22.09
C GLY A 305 8.21 33.51 -21.73
N GLY A 306 7.70 34.20 -20.72
CA GLY A 306 6.28 34.21 -20.39
C GLY A 306 5.88 33.46 -19.10
N LEU A 307 6.76 32.63 -18.52
CA LEU A 307 6.43 31.91 -17.28
C LEU A 307 6.56 32.76 -16.02
N GLY A 308 7.32 33.87 -16.05
CA GLY A 308 7.47 34.77 -14.91
C GLY A 308 7.94 34.00 -13.64
N VAL A 309 7.24 34.19 -12.57
CA VAL A 309 7.55 33.54 -11.24
C VAL A 309 7.46 32.01 -11.26
N VAL A 310 6.72 31.44 -12.21
CA VAL A 310 6.63 29.97 -12.38
C VAL A 310 7.98 29.38 -12.77
N SER A 311 8.81 30.10 -13.51
CA SER A 311 10.19 29.71 -13.83
C SER A 311 11.01 29.49 -12.55
N ASP A 312 10.97 30.42 -11.62
CA ASP A 312 11.68 30.30 -10.34
C ASP A 312 11.24 29.05 -9.55
N ALA A 313 9.93 28.81 -9.50
CA ALA A 313 9.37 27.65 -8.82
C ALA A 313 9.84 26.32 -9.45
N ILE A 314 9.88 26.22 -10.78
CA ILE A 314 10.33 25.01 -11.49
C ILE A 314 11.84 24.78 -11.27
N PHE A 315 12.65 25.81 -11.33
CA PHE A 315 14.10 25.70 -11.07
C PHE A 315 14.41 25.31 -9.64
N ASP A 316 13.72 25.87 -8.66
CA ASP A 316 13.89 25.51 -7.25
C ASP A 316 13.43 24.09 -6.97
N LEU A 317 12.35 23.65 -7.61
CA LEU A 317 11.91 22.26 -7.58
C LEU A 317 12.98 21.34 -8.18
N GLY A 318 13.57 21.70 -9.33
CA GLY A 318 14.65 20.94 -9.97
C GLY A 318 15.86 20.79 -9.08
N LYS A 319 16.32 21.87 -8.44
CA LYS A 319 17.41 21.83 -7.44
C LYS A 319 17.11 20.88 -6.29
N SER A 320 15.88 20.89 -5.79
CA SER A 320 15.45 20.01 -4.71
C SER A 320 15.36 18.55 -5.15
N LEU A 321 14.78 18.27 -6.32
CA LEU A 321 14.64 16.92 -6.86
C LEU A 321 15.97 16.28 -7.23
N ALA A 322 16.96 17.07 -7.65
CA ALA A 322 18.32 16.59 -7.92
C ALA A 322 18.95 15.88 -6.70
N GLN A 323 18.62 16.34 -5.48
CA GLN A 323 19.08 15.72 -4.23
C GLN A 323 18.39 14.40 -3.91
N PHE A 324 17.21 14.16 -4.48
CA PHE A 324 16.42 12.95 -4.22
C PHE A 324 16.84 11.75 -5.05
N ASN A 325 17.56 11.96 -6.15
CA ASN A 325 18.01 10.92 -7.06
C ASN A 325 16.88 9.96 -7.45
N LEU A 326 15.78 10.54 -7.95
CA LEU A 326 14.61 9.78 -8.38
C LEU A 326 14.91 8.94 -9.62
N ASP A 327 14.40 7.72 -9.66
CA ASP A 327 14.42 6.90 -10.87
C ASP A 327 13.17 7.12 -11.74
N ASP A 328 13.15 6.49 -12.92
CA ASP A 328 12.02 6.59 -13.85
C ASP A 328 10.69 6.14 -13.24
N THR A 329 10.74 5.15 -12.37
CA THR A 329 9.55 4.59 -11.71
C THR A 329 8.96 5.58 -10.71
N GLU A 330 9.80 6.23 -9.92
CA GLU A 330 9.36 7.25 -8.95
C GLU A 330 8.76 8.46 -9.68
N VAL A 331 9.37 8.89 -10.77
CA VAL A 331 8.82 9.96 -11.62
C VAL A 331 7.50 9.54 -12.28
N ALA A 332 7.42 8.32 -12.78
CA ALA A 332 6.21 7.78 -13.41
C ALA A 332 5.02 7.71 -12.42
N LEU A 333 5.27 7.21 -11.21
CA LEU A 333 4.25 7.14 -10.16
C LEU A 333 3.80 8.52 -9.70
N MET A 334 4.71 9.48 -9.59
CA MET A 334 4.37 10.86 -9.28
C MET A 334 3.46 11.48 -10.35
N GLN A 335 3.73 11.20 -11.62
CA GLN A 335 2.86 11.64 -12.73
C GLN A 335 1.46 11.00 -12.65
N ALA A 336 1.37 9.71 -12.31
CA ALA A 336 0.09 9.02 -12.16
C ALA A 336 -0.75 9.61 -11.01
N VAL A 337 -0.12 9.97 -9.89
CA VAL A 337 -0.77 10.64 -8.76
C VAL A 337 -1.30 12.02 -9.15
N LEU A 338 -0.53 12.81 -9.91
CA LEU A 338 -0.96 14.11 -10.42
C LEU A 338 -2.14 13.99 -11.40
N LEU A 339 -2.08 13.00 -12.30
CA LEU A 339 -3.13 12.74 -13.29
C LEU A 339 -4.46 12.40 -12.64
N MET A 340 -4.45 11.50 -11.63
CA MET A 340 -5.65 10.99 -10.97
C MET A 340 -6.06 11.85 -9.76
N SER A 341 -6.11 13.17 -9.95
CA SER A 341 -6.53 14.10 -8.90
C SER A 341 -8.05 14.24 -8.88
N SER A 342 -8.71 13.66 -7.88
CA SER A 342 -10.17 13.62 -7.74
C SER A 342 -10.81 14.97 -7.35
N ASP A 343 -10.00 15.94 -6.99
CA ASP A 343 -10.40 17.29 -6.56
C ASP A 343 -10.47 18.32 -7.71
N ARG A 344 -10.37 17.90 -8.97
CA ARG A 344 -10.58 18.77 -10.11
C ARG A 344 -12.06 19.12 -10.27
N SER A 345 -12.35 20.40 -10.53
CA SER A 345 -13.73 20.87 -10.74
C SER A 345 -14.40 20.21 -11.94
N GLY A 346 -15.68 19.84 -11.80
CA GLY A 346 -16.48 19.31 -12.91
C GLY A 346 -16.38 17.80 -13.15
N LEU A 347 -15.64 17.04 -12.36
CA LEU A 347 -15.54 15.59 -12.48
C LEU A 347 -16.85 14.90 -12.11
N THR A 348 -17.20 13.85 -12.87
CA THR A 348 -18.39 13.03 -12.64
C THR A 348 -18.11 11.74 -11.86
N SER A 349 -16.95 11.13 -12.07
CA SER A 349 -16.54 9.84 -11.49
C SER A 349 -15.54 10.00 -10.33
N VAL A 350 -15.83 10.93 -9.42
CA VAL A 350 -14.90 11.34 -8.33
C VAL A 350 -14.43 10.14 -7.51
N GLU A 351 -15.34 9.28 -7.05
CA GLU A 351 -14.99 8.11 -6.22
C GLU A 351 -14.09 7.11 -6.95
N LYS A 352 -14.32 6.88 -8.24
CA LYS A 352 -13.48 5.98 -9.05
C LYS A 352 -12.09 6.55 -9.23
N ILE A 353 -11.97 7.85 -9.48
CA ILE A 353 -10.69 8.56 -9.64
C ILE A 353 -9.92 8.53 -8.32
N GLU A 354 -10.58 8.77 -7.19
CA GLU A 354 -9.98 8.71 -5.86
C GLU A 354 -9.41 7.31 -5.55
N GLN A 355 -10.18 6.25 -5.81
CA GLN A 355 -9.71 4.87 -5.67
C GLN A 355 -8.49 4.57 -6.55
N CYS A 356 -8.48 5.08 -7.78
CA CYS A 356 -7.31 4.95 -8.67
C CYS A 356 -6.09 5.68 -8.11
N GLN A 357 -6.28 6.91 -7.63
CA GLN A 357 -5.19 7.69 -7.03
C GLN A 357 -4.64 7.00 -5.77
N GLU A 358 -5.50 6.48 -4.90
CA GLU A 358 -5.09 5.71 -3.72
C GLU A 358 -4.24 4.50 -4.09
N ALA A 359 -4.61 3.76 -5.15
CA ALA A 359 -3.84 2.63 -5.63
C ALA A 359 -2.42 3.05 -6.09
N TYR A 360 -2.30 4.16 -6.80
CA TYR A 360 -1.00 4.70 -7.19
C TYR A 360 -0.20 5.22 -6.00
N LEU A 361 -0.83 5.93 -5.06
CA LEU A 361 -0.18 6.42 -3.84
C LEU A 361 0.36 5.27 -2.99
N LEU A 362 -0.42 4.21 -2.80
CA LEU A 362 -0.01 3.05 -2.04
C LEU A 362 1.16 2.32 -2.69
N ALA A 363 1.07 2.05 -4.00
CA ALA A 363 2.15 1.46 -4.77
C ALA A 363 3.43 2.32 -4.72
N PHE A 364 3.28 3.64 -4.76
CA PHE A 364 4.38 4.59 -4.68
C PHE A 364 5.06 4.58 -3.31
N GLU A 365 4.29 4.63 -2.23
CA GLU A 365 4.84 4.54 -0.86
C GLU A 365 5.61 3.23 -0.65
N HIS A 366 5.04 2.09 -1.07
CA HIS A 366 5.68 0.79 -0.96
C HIS A 366 6.94 0.70 -1.83
N TYR A 367 6.93 1.30 -3.03
CA TYR A 367 8.12 1.37 -3.87
C TYR A 367 9.23 2.22 -3.24
N ILE A 368 8.90 3.35 -2.62
CA ILE A 368 9.85 4.18 -1.86
C ILE A 368 10.46 3.36 -0.70
N ASN A 369 9.66 2.57 0.01
CA ASN A 369 10.16 1.67 1.05
C ASN A 369 11.12 0.60 0.48
N TYR A 370 10.84 0.07 -0.70
CA TYR A 370 11.71 -0.87 -1.42
C TYR A 370 13.04 -0.24 -1.84
N ARG A 371 13.02 0.99 -2.33
CA ARG A 371 14.21 1.74 -2.79
C ARG A 371 15.19 2.09 -1.67
N LYS A 372 14.73 2.16 -0.42
CA LYS A 372 15.56 2.43 0.77
C LYS A 372 16.41 3.69 0.65
N HIS A 373 15.78 4.79 0.24
CA HIS A 373 16.44 6.09 0.21
C HIS A 373 17.04 6.47 1.57
N ASN A 374 18.24 7.00 1.57
CA ASN A 374 18.96 7.41 2.79
C ASN A 374 18.62 8.85 3.21
N ILE A 375 17.35 9.24 3.06
CA ILE A 375 16.85 10.56 3.41
C ILE A 375 15.76 10.39 4.47
N PRO A 376 15.90 11.00 5.65
CA PRO A 376 14.87 10.95 6.69
C PRO A 376 13.54 11.53 6.20
N HIS A 377 12.43 10.85 6.51
CA HIS A 377 11.08 11.28 6.13
C HIS A 377 10.92 11.51 4.62
N PHE A 378 11.48 10.60 3.81
CA PHE A 378 11.51 10.78 2.35
C PHE A 378 10.12 10.80 1.74
N TRP A 379 9.23 9.89 2.14
CA TRP A 379 7.85 9.84 1.64
C TRP A 379 7.08 11.16 1.83
N PRO A 380 6.96 11.73 3.04
CA PRO A 380 6.30 13.03 3.19
C PRO A 380 7.00 14.17 2.44
N LYS A 381 8.33 14.12 2.27
CA LYS A 381 9.04 15.11 1.45
C LYS A 381 8.65 15.02 -0.03
N LEU A 382 8.43 13.83 -0.57
CA LEU A 382 7.90 13.64 -1.92
C LEU A 382 6.47 14.16 -2.07
N LEU A 383 5.61 13.91 -1.09
CA LEU A 383 4.24 14.44 -1.11
C LEU A 383 4.22 15.97 -1.11
N MET A 384 5.14 16.62 -0.39
CA MET A 384 5.30 18.08 -0.47
C MET A 384 5.71 18.53 -1.88
N LYS A 385 6.50 17.75 -2.63
CA LYS A 385 6.85 18.06 -4.02
C LYS A 385 5.65 17.93 -4.96
N VAL A 386 4.74 17.00 -4.70
CA VAL A 386 3.45 16.94 -5.41
C VAL A 386 2.65 18.24 -5.19
N THR A 387 2.63 18.75 -3.97
CA THR A 387 1.98 20.03 -3.65
C THR A 387 2.67 21.21 -4.36
N ASP A 388 4.00 21.25 -4.41
CA ASP A 388 4.74 22.25 -5.14
C ASP A 388 4.37 22.25 -6.64
N LEU A 389 4.23 21.08 -7.25
CA LEU A 389 3.81 20.92 -8.64
C LEU A 389 2.38 21.41 -8.89
N ARG A 390 1.46 21.15 -7.97
CA ARG A 390 0.08 21.67 -8.07
C ARG A 390 0.04 23.18 -7.98
N MET A 391 0.85 23.78 -7.13
CA MET A 391 0.99 25.22 -7.04
C MET A 391 1.54 25.82 -8.35
N ILE A 392 2.53 25.17 -8.96
CA ILE A 392 3.07 25.57 -10.28
C ILE A 392 1.96 25.56 -11.33
N GLY A 393 1.13 24.54 -11.37
CA GLY A 393 0.00 24.45 -12.29
C GLY A 393 -1.00 25.59 -12.11
N ALA A 394 -1.39 25.88 -10.86
CA ALA A 394 -2.31 26.98 -10.54
C ALA A 394 -1.74 28.35 -10.89
N CYS A 395 -0.47 28.61 -10.53
CA CYS A 395 0.21 29.86 -10.89
C CYS A 395 0.33 30.04 -12.42
N HIS A 396 0.60 28.93 -13.14
CA HIS A 396 0.64 28.99 -14.60
C HIS A 396 -0.73 29.31 -15.20
N ALA A 397 -1.81 28.73 -14.70
CA ALA A 397 -3.17 29.02 -15.18
C ALA A 397 -3.51 30.49 -15.01
N SER A 398 -3.23 31.08 -13.85
CA SER A 398 -3.41 32.51 -13.60
C SER A 398 -2.55 33.37 -14.57
N ARG A 399 -1.26 33.01 -14.72
CA ARG A 399 -0.34 33.73 -15.64
C ARG A 399 -0.78 33.66 -17.10
N PHE A 400 -1.27 32.51 -17.52
CA PHE A 400 -1.74 32.31 -18.89
C PHE A 400 -2.91 33.24 -19.24
N LEU A 401 -3.86 33.46 -18.33
CA LEU A 401 -4.98 34.38 -18.55
C LEU A 401 -4.49 35.83 -18.88
N HIS A 402 -3.48 36.28 -18.16
CA HIS A 402 -2.89 37.61 -18.44
C HIS A 402 -2.19 37.63 -19.80
N MET A 403 -1.38 36.62 -20.11
CA MET A 403 -0.66 36.54 -21.38
C MET A 403 -1.58 36.45 -22.60
N LYS A 404 -2.73 35.77 -22.47
CA LYS A 404 -3.71 35.65 -23.55
C LYS A 404 -4.29 37.00 -23.97
N VAL A 405 -4.41 37.92 -23.04
CA VAL A 405 -4.91 39.29 -23.33
C VAL A 405 -3.84 40.16 -23.99
N GLU A 406 -2.58 40.01 -23.58
CA GLU A 406 -1.50 40.93 -23.93
C GLU A 406 -0.64 40.47 -25.13
N CYS A 407 -0.60 39.15 -25.37
CA CYS A 407 0.22 38.60 -26.45
C CYS A 407 -0.58 38.34 -27.71
N PRO A 408 0.04 38.45 -28.91
CA PRO A 408 -0.62 38.17 -30.18
C PRO A 408 -1.18 36.73 -30.21
N SER A 409 -2.44 36.58 -30.64
CA SER A 409 -3.13 35.27 -30.66
C SER A 409 -2.45 34.25 -31.57
N GLU A 410 -1.73 34.69 -32.57
CA GLU A 410 -0.97 33.84 -33.50
C GLU A 410 0.19 33.08 -32.86
N LEU A 411 0.66 33.54 -31.69
CA LEU A 411 1.75 32.89 -30.95
C LEU A 411 1.28 31.68 -30.14
N PHE A 412 -0.04 31.49 -29.98
CA PHE A 412 -0.61 30.40 -29.22
C PHE A 412 -1.00 29.23 -30.12
N PRO A 413 -0.33 28.07 -30.04
CA PRO A 413 -0.75 26.89 -30.79
C PRO A 413 -2.16 26.43 -30.39
N PRO A 414 -2.97 25.90 -31.31
CA PRO A 414 -4.35 25.49 -31.01
C PRO A 414 -4.49 24.51 -29.84
N LEU A 415 -3.62 23.50 -29.78
CA LEU A 415 -3.64 22.54 -28.69
C LEU A 415 -3.28 23.17 -27.33
N PHE A 416 -2.39 24.15 -27.34
CA PHE A 416 -2.01 24.90 -26.16
C PHE A 416 -3.22 25.69 -25.62
N LEU A 417 -3.94 26.40 -26.49
CA LEU A 417 -5.18 27.10 -26.12
C LEU A 417 -6.21 26.12 -25.57
N GLU A 418 -6.45 25.01 -26.25
CA GLU A 418 -7.45 24.04 -25.85
C GLU A 418 -7.19 23.47 -24.44
N VAL A 419 -5.92 23.28 -24.06
CA VAL A 419 -5.55 22.75 -22.75
C VAL A 419 -5.67 23.79 -21.65
N PHE A 420 -5.32 25.07 -21.92
CA PHE A 420 -5.16 26.06 -20.86
C PHE A 420 -6.26 27.15 -20.85
N GLU A 421 -7.10 27.25 -21.88
CA GLU A 421 -8.09 28.34 -22.01
C GLU A 421 -9.22 28.27 -21.00
N ASP A 422 -9.71 27.08 -20.66
CA ASP A 422 -10.89 26.89 -19.80
C ASP A 422 -10.51 26.45 -18.37
N GLN A 423 -9.30 26.76 -17.91
CA GLN A 423 -8.96 26.49 -16.52
C GLN A 423 -9.59 27.55 -15.63
N GLU A 424 -10.62 27.18 -14.89
CA GLU A 424 -11.15 28.01 -13.81
C GLU A 424 -10.06 28.19 -12.73
N VAL A 425 -9.77 29.43 -12.41
CA VAL A 425 -8.80 29.83 -11.38
C VAL A 425 -9.46 29.80 -10.00
#